data_b96373050c2b3b57d37949fb21ce822b
#
_entry.id   b96373050c2b3b57d37949fb21ce822b
#
_cell.length_a   1.000
_cell.length_b   1.000
_cell.length_c   1.000
_cell.angle_alpha   90.00
_cell.angle_beta   90.00
_cell.angle_gamma   90.00
#
_symmetry.space_group_name_H-M   'P 1'
#
loop_
_entity.id
_entity.type
_entity.pdbx_description
1 polymer ?
#
loop_
_entity_poly.entity_id
_entity_poly.type
_entity_poly.pdbx_seq_one_letter_code
_entity_poly.pdbx_strand_id
1 'polypeptide(L)'
;AFAPRHWPVAKDQADSERLLGDGRFPTPDGRARFVPVRQEGPALAVDAAFPIALNTGRIRDQWHTMTRTGRVPRLMANAPEPAVELSPADAAKDKLAEGDLVRISSPYGSARAKVRITDTLRRGEAFLPMHWSGHFAANAGAGPLATPITDPFSGQPELKHVPVRITREAVAWEGIFITRRDLRPTGFVHWSRRAIEGGWVHALCGTETPDQGILLTRRFLDAFPRDQLLEYTDRRGLAYRAAAVGADGALAELLLVAQPGQLPPHEWLVSLLASSEPLAAPDRMALLSGRPAVPKPSAGRIVCSCFNVGVNQLAAAIAAGCASVEQIGAELRAGTNCGSCRSEIRAILDRARVMAAE
;
A
#
# COMPACT_ATOMS: atom_id res chain seq x y z
N ALA A 1 -23.37 -23.80 24.75
CA ALA A 1 -22.90 -23.70 23.35
C ALA A 1 -24.12 -23.58 22.45
N PHE A 2 -24.08 -22.70 21.44
CA PHE A 2 -25.13 -22.60 20.42
C PHE A 2 -24.95 -23.74 19.42
N ALA A 3 -26.04 -24.44 19.08
CA ALA A 3 -26.03 -25.42 17.99
C ALA A 3 -25.88 -24.67 16.63
N PRO A 4 -25.16 -25.28 15.64
CA PRO A 4 -25.12 -24.72 14.29
C PRO A 4 -26.54 -24.61 13.71
N ARG A 5 -26.79 -23.51 13.00
CA ARG A 5 -28.09 -23.27 12.34
C ARG A 5 -27.88 -22.78 10.92
N HIS A 6 -28.79 -23.16 10.04
CA HIS A 6 -28.87 -22.57 8.70
C HIS A 6 -29.58 -21.22 8.78
N TRP A 7 -28.93 -20.19 8.27
CA TRP A 7 -29.47 -18.84 8.27
C TRP A 7 -29.98 -18.47 6.85
N PRO A 8 -31.06 -17.70 6.72
CA PRO A 8 -31.89 -17.08 7.78
C PRO A 8 -32.93 -18.02 8.38
N VAL A 9 -33.19 -17.87 9.68
CA VAL A 9 -34.28 -18.56 10.39
C VAL A 9 -35.30 -17.51 10.83
N ALA A 10 -36.55 -17.63 10.37
CA ALA A 10 -37.63 -16.78 10.85
C ALA A 10 -38.01 -17.13 12.30
N LYS A 11 -38.56 -16.13 13.03
CA LYS A 11 -38.82 -16.25 14.48
C LYS A 11 -39.64 -17.48 14.86
N ASP A 12 -40.54 -17.92 13.98
CA ASP A 12 -41.49 -19.02 14.22
C ASP A 12 -41.31 -20.20 13.26
N GLN A 13 -40.14 -20.31 12.62
CA GLN A 13 -39.83 -21.41 11.71
C GLN A 13 -38.79 -22.36 12.29
N ALA A 14 -38.98 -23.65 12.02
CA ALA A 14 -37.93 -24.64 12.27
C ALA A 14 -36.71 -24.38 11.39
N ASP A 15 -35.55 -24.77 11.91
CA ASP A 15 -34.27 -24.68 11.18
C ASP A 15 -34.41 -25.46 9.84
N SER A 16 -34.12 -24.79 8.72
CA SER A 16 -34.17 -25.42 7.40
C SER A 16 -32.79 -25.94 6.98
N GLU A 17 -32.73 -27.10 6.40
CA GLU A 17 -31.45 -27.67 5.95
C GLU A 17 -30.78 -26.83 4.86
N ARG A 18 -31.54 -26.09 4.05
CA ARG A 18 -31.05 -25.27 2.95
C ARG A 18 -32.01 -24.11 2.65
N LEU A 19 -31.44 -22.93 2.45
CA LEU A 19 -32.19 -21.78 1.95
C LEU A 19 -32.79 -22.10 0.57
N LEU A 20 -34.11 -21.86 0.40
CA LEU A 20 -34.86 -22.18 -0.83
C LEU A 20 -34.80 -23.66 -1.23
N GLY A 21 -34.54 -24.57 -0.27
CA GLY A 21 -34.50 -26.02 -0.51
C GLY A 21 -35.82 -26.63 -0.96
N ASP A 22 -36.93 -25.99 -0.65
CA ASP A 22 -38.28 -26.32 -1.09
C ASP A 22 -38.56 -25.86 -2.55
N GLY A 23 -37.61 -25.22 -3.22
CA GLY A 23 -37.76 -24.69 -4.57
C GLY A 23 -38.67 -23.45 -4.68
N ARG A 24 -39.13 -22.88 -3.55
CA ARG A 24 -39.94 -21.65 -3.52
C ARG A 24 -39.07 -20.43 -3.38
N PHE A 25 -39.28 -19.47 -4.26
CA PHE A 25 -38.56 -18.22 -4.31
C PHE A 25 -39.42 -17.05 -3.81
N PRO A 26 -38.86 -15.96 -3.26
CA PRO A 26 -39.58 -14.78 -2.80
C PRO A 26 -40.04 -13.90 -3.99
N THR A 27 -40.80 -14.47 -4.88
CA THR A 27 -41.44 -13.90 -6.06
C THR A 27 -42.94 -14.07 -5.99
N PRO A 28 -43.77 -13.25 -6.66
CA PRO A 28 -45.23 -13.40 -6.62
C PRO A 28 -45.77 -14.75 -6.99
N ASP A 29 -45.08 -15.46 -7.90
CA ASP A 29 -45.44 -16.81 -8.36
C ASP A 29 -44.63 -17.93 -7.71
N GLY A 30 -43.74 -17.61 -6.77
CA GLY A 30 -42.87 -18.56 -6.06
C GLY A 30 -41.78 -19.21 -6.92
N ARG A 31 -41.55 -18.72 -8.13
CA ARG A 31 -40.57 -19.28 -9.07
C ARG A 31 -39.35 -18.39 -9.21
N ALA A 32 -38.22 -19.01 -9.51
CA ALA A 32 -36.98 -18.25 -9.87
C ALA A 32 -37.22 -17.43 -11.14
N ARG A 33 -36.71 -16.20 -11.14
CA ARG A 33 -36.73 -15.35 -12.34
C ARG A 33 -35.39 -15.40 -13.05
N PHE A 34 -35.41 -15.73 -14.35
CA PHE A 34 -34.29 -15.55 -15.24
C PHE A 34 -34.41 -14.20 -15.90
N VAL A 35 -33.59 -13.24 -15.43
CA VAL A 35 -33.57 -11.89 -15.98
C VAL A 35 -32.52 -11.81 -17.08
N PRO A 36 -32.93 -11.58 -18.35
CA PRO A 36 -31.97 -11.42 -19.44
C PRO A 36 -31.22 -10.10 -19.21
N VAL A 37 -29.93 -10.21 -18.90
CA VAL A 37 -29.08 -9.04 -18.73
C VAL A 37 -28.53 -8.63 -20.08
N ARG A 38 -28.77 -7.37 -20.47
CA ARG A 38 -28.10 -6.75 -21.62
C ARG A 38 -26.88 -6.02 -21.13
N GLN A 39 -25.74 -6.31 -21.75
CA GLN A 39 -24.51 -5.55 -21.46
C GLN A 39 -24.64 -4.18 -22.13
N GLU A 40 -24.58 -3.14 -21.31
CA GLU A 40 -24.44 -1.76 -21.75
C GLU A 40 -22.97 -1.33 -21.60
N GLY A 41 -22.53 -0.38 -22.40
CA GLY A 41 -21.21 0.23 -22.25
C GLY A 41 -21.13 1.06 -20.96
N PRO A 42 -19.91 1.52 -20.58
CA PRO A 42 -19.76 2.41 -19.43
C PRO A 42 -20.54 3.71 -19.68
N ALA A 43 -21.08 4.29 -18.60
CA ALA A 43 -21.88 5.52 -18.67
C ALA A 43 -21.08 6.72 -19.20
N LEU A 44 -19.77 6.76 -18.95
CA LEU A 44 -18.84 7.74 -19.50
C LEU A 44 -17.70 7.01 -20.23
N ALA A 45 -17.53 7.29 -21.51
CA ALA A 45 -16.39 6.83 -22.28
C ALA A 45 -15.13 7.65 -21.93
N VAL A 46 -13.96 7.05 -22.09
CA VAL A 46 -12.68 7.78 -22.08
C VAL A 46 -12.61 8.72 -23.30
N ASP A 47 -11.97 9.87 -23.11
CA ASP A 47 -11.80 10.89 -24.15
C ASP A 47 -10.38 11.50 -24.13
N ALA A 48 -10.14 12.51 -24.94
CA ALA A 48 -8.84 13.19 -24.97
C ALA A 48 -8.52 13.95 -23.67
N ALA A 49 -9.52 14.38 -22.89
CA ALA A 49 -9.34 15.05 -21.61
C ALA A 49 -9.04 14.04 -20.49
N PHE A 50 -9.68 12.88 -20.52
CA PHE A 50 -9.54 11.81 -19.54
C PHE A 50 -9.30 10.47 -20.25
N PRO A 51 -8.06 10.22 -20.72
CA PRO A 51 -7.77 9.15 -21.68
C PRO A 51 -7.58 7.76 -21.08
N ILE A 52 -7.64 7.62 -19.77
CA ILE A 52 -7.38 6.36 -19.07
C ILE A 52 -8.63 5.89 -18.34
N ALA A 53 -9.00 4.62 -18.54
CA ALA A 53 -10.06 3.95 -17.80
C ALA A 53 -9.53 3.45 -16.45
N LEU A 54 -9.91 4.12 -15.36
CA LEU A 54 -9.53 3.72 -14.01
C LEU A 54 -10.49 2.65 -13.48
N ASN A 55 -9.94 1.50 -13.10
CA ASN A 55 -10.61 0.49 -12.31
C ASN A 55 -10.21 0.65 -10.84
N THR A 56 -11.16 0.54 -9.93
CA THR A 56 -10.90 0.48 -8.50
C THR A 56 -11.19 -0.90 -7.94
N GLY A 57 -10.43 -1.34 -6.95
CA GLY A 57 -10.61 -2.67 -6.40
C GLY A 57 -9.88 -2.90 -5.10
N ARG A 58 -9.88 -4.16 -4.68
CA ARG A 58 -9.20 -4.61 -3.47
C ARG A 58 -7.78 -5.05 -3.77
N ILE A 59 -6.89 -4.83 -2.80
CA ILE A 59 -5.61 -5.52 -2.75
C ILE A 59 -5.69 -6.69 -1.76
N ARG A 60 -4.82 -7.66 -1.93
CA ARG A 60 -4.85 -8.97 -1.30
C ARG A 60 -4.99 -8.95 0.23
N ASP A 61 -4.21 -8.08 0.89
CA ASP A 61 -4.04 -8.11 2.33
C ASP A 61 -4.89 -7.06 3.07
N GLN A 62 -5.75 -6.31 2.35
CA GLN A 62 -6.54 -5.23 2.93
C GLN A 62 -8.04 -5.47 2.85
N TRP A 63 -8.77 -4.90 3.80
CA TRP A 63 -10.21 -5.00 3.91
C TRP A 63 -10.87 -3.62 4.04
N HIS A 64 -11.80 -3.32 3.14
CA HIS A 64 -12.52 -2.04 3.08
C HIS A 64 -11.60 -0.81 3.28
N THR A 65 -11.89 0.06 4.26
CA THR A 65 -11.14 1.28 4.58
C THR A 65 -9.97 1.05 5.54
N MET A 66 -9.50 -0.18 5.68
CA MET A 66 -8.36 -0.59 6.51
C MET A 66 -8.50 -0.27 8.01
N THR A 67 -9.70 0.00 8.51
CA THR A 67 -9.92 0.36 9.94
C THR A 67 -9.42 -0.70 10.92
N ARG A 68 -9.35 -1.97 10.48
CA ARG A 68 -8.76 -3.10 11.22
C ARG A 68 -7.44 -3.52 10.60
N THR A 69 -7.44 -3.89 9.31
CA THR A 69 -6.26 -4.45 8.63
C THR A 69 -5.08 -3.48 8.53
N GLY A 70 -5.34 -2.18 8.40
CA GLY A 70 -4.30 -1.16 8.40
C GLY A 70 -3.58 -0.94 9.73
N ARG A 71 -4.08 -1.56 10.82
CA ARG A 71 -3.43 -1.56 12.15
C ARG A 71 -2.56 -2.80 12.39
N VAL A 72 -2.53 -3.71 11.42
CA VAL A 72 -1.75 -4.95 11.52
C VAL A 72 -0.50 -4.81 10.66
N PRO A 73 0.70 -4.71 11.27
CA PRO A 73 1.96 -4.46 10.56
C PRO A 73 2.19 -5.41 9.38
N ARG A 74 1.96 -6.70 9.59
CA ARG A 74 2.15 -7.73 8.55
C ARG A 74 1.25 -7.53 7.33
N LEU A 75 0.00 -7.08 7.52
CA LEU A 75 -0.94 -6.84 6.43
C LEU A 75 -0.61 -5.55 5.65
N MET A 76 0.11 -4.61 6.27
CA MET A 76 0.59 -3.39 5.63
C MET A 76 1.90 -3.58 4.85
N ALA A 77 2.60 -4.69 5.04
CA ALA A 77 3.94 -4.88 4.49
C ALA A 77 3.97 -5.10 2.97
N ASN A 78 2.95 -5.72 2.38
CA ASN A 78 2.88 -5.99 0.93
C ASN A 78 2.65 -4.72 0.09
N ALA A 79 1.73 -3.85 0.55
CA ALA A 79 1.42 -2.58 -0.11
C ALA A 79 1.41 -1.46 0.95
N PRO A 80 2.58 -0.90 1.28
CA PRO A 80 2.74 0.03 2.39
C PRO A 80 2.21 1.44 2.12
N GLU A 81 2.01 1.79 0.84
CA GLU A 81 1.58 3.12 0.38
C GLU A 81 0.50 2.98 -0.70
N PRO A 82 -0.34 4.02 -0.90
CA PRO A 82 -1.28 4.04 -2.02
C PRO A 82 -0.50 4.14 -3.34
N ALA A 83 -0.78 3.21 -4.24
CA ALA A 83 -0.18 3.21 -5.57
C ALA A 83 -1.25 3.09 -6.65
N VAL A 84 -1.09 3.84 -7.75
CA VAL A 84 -1.83 3.64 -8.98
C VAL A 84 -0.99 2.79 -9.93
N GLU A 85 -1.57 1.70 -10.40
CA GLU A 85 -0.90 0.80 -11.33
C GLU A 85 -1.17 1.25 -12.77
N LEU A 86 -0.11 1.26 -13.59
CA LEU A 86 -0.12 1.67 -15.00
C LEU A 86 0.64 0.67 -15.86
N SER A 87 0.25 0.56 -17.13
CA SER A 87 1.04 -0.17 -18.12
C SER A 87 2.38 0.53 -18.39
N PRO A 88 3.44 -0.20 -18.79
CA PRO A 88 4.70 0.41 -19.20
C PRO A 88 4.54 1.42 -20.35
N ALA A 89 3.60 1.16 -21.28
CA ALA A 89 3.34 2.02 -22.42
C ALA A 89 2.72 3.37 -22.02
N ASP A 90 1.77 3.37 -21.05
CA ASP A 90 1.15 4.60 -20.56
C ASP A 90 2.12 5.39 -19.69
N ALA A 91 2.89 4.71 -18.83
CA ALA A 91 3.94 5.35 -18.04
C ALA A 91 4.98 6.04 -18.93
N ALA A 92 5.46 5.37 -19.98
CA ALA A 92 6.43 5.93 -20.93
C ALA A 92 5.86 7.12 -21.71
N LYS A 93 4.59 7.03 -22.18
CA LYS A 93 3.89 8.12 -22.89
C LYS A 93 3.86 9.41 -22.07
N ASP A 94 3.55 9.32 -20.78
CA ASP A 94 3.40 10.46 -19.88
C ASP A 94 4.69 10.74 -19.08
N LYS A 95 5.81 10.07 -19.44
CA LYS A 95 7.14 10.21 -18.83
C LYS A 95 7.11 10.01 -17.31
N LEU A 96 6.33 9.04 -16.85
CA LEU A 96 6.20 8.65 -15.45
C LEU A 96 7.18 7.52 -15.13
N ALA A 97 7.82 7.61 -13.97
CA ALA A 97 8.70 6.59 -13.44
C ALA A 97 8.05 5.87 -12.25
N GLU A 98 8.54 4.67 -11.94
CA GLU A 98 8.17 3.93 -10.73
C GLU A 98 8.39 4.81 -9.49
N GLY A 99 7.38 4.92 -8.62
CA GLY A 99 7.45 5.71 -7.40
C GLY A 99 7.15 7.21 -7.55
N ASP A 100 7.00 7.75 -8.77
CA ASP A 100 6.58 9.14 -8.94
C ASP A 100 5.25 9.41 -8.24
N LEU A 101 5.13 10.53 -7.54
CA LEU A 101 3.83 10.98 -7.07
C LEU A 101 3.04 11.55 -8.24
N VAL A 102 1.80 11.10 -8.39
CA VAL A 102 0.89 11.57 -9.44
C VAL A 102 -0.43 12.07 -8.87
N ARG A 103 -1.02 13.04 -9.58
CA ARG A 103 -2.41 13.43 -9.43
C ARG A 103 -3.24 12.64 -10.44
N ILE A 104 -4.26 11.98 -9.95
CA ILE A 104 -5.30 11.30 -10.73
C ILE A 104 -6.51 12.20 -10.68
N SER A 105 -6.99 12.67 -11.83
CA SER A 105 -8.12 13.59 -11.92
C SER A 105 -9.22 12.98 -12.78
N SER A 106 -10.46 13.09 -12.33
CA SER A 106 -11.68 12.84 -13.11
C SER A 106 -12.46 14.16 -13.26
N PRO A 107 -13.57 14.20 -14.01
CA PRO A 107 -14.46 15.36 -14.03
C PRO A 107 -15.00 15.77 -12.66
N TYR A 108 -14.97 14.88 -11.68
CA TYR A 108 -15.65 15.05 -10.38
C TYR A 108 -14.70 15.34 -9.22
N GLY A 109 -13.43 14.95 -9.35
CA GLY A 109 -12.47 15.19 -8.29
C GLY A 109 -11.08 14.65 -8.59
N SER A 110 -10.25 14.60 -7.58
CA SER A 110 -8.88 14.11 -7.72
C SER A 110 -8.41 13.28 -6.54
N ALA A 111 -7.42 12.42 -6.80
CA ALA A 111 -6.68 11.66 -5.80
C ALA A 111 -5.17 11.76 -6.07
N ARG A 112 -4.36 11.36 -5.10
CA ARG A 112 -2.90 11.26 -5.23
C ARG A 112 -2.44 9.87 -4.85
N ALA A 113 -1.51 9.33 -5.62
CA ALA A 113 -0.88 8.04 -5.35
C ALA A 113 0.51 8.00 -5.97
N LYS A 114 1.35 7.07 -5.53
CA LYS A 114 2.60 6.78 -6.23
C LYS A 114 2.35 5.89 -7.44
N VAL A 115 3.14 6.03 -8.48
CA VAL A 115 3.08 5.18 -9.68
C VAL A 115 3.67 3.81 -9.36
N ARG A 116 2.97 2.77 -9.80
CA ARG A 116 3.50 1.40 -9.94
C ARG A 116 3.35 0.97 -11.38
N ILE A 117 4.47 0.59 -12.01
CA ILE A 117 4.47 0.12 -13.39
C ILE A 117 4.32 -1.40 -13.40
N THR A 118 3.34 -1.90 -14.16
CA THR A 118 3.06 -3.33 -14.25
C THR A 118 2.66 -3.75 -15.66
N ASP A 119 3.11 -4.91 -16.08
CA ASP A 119 2.77 -5.57 -17.34
C ASP A 119 1.42 -6.31 -17.31
N THR A 120 0.74 -6.30 -16.16
CA THR A 120 -0.56 -6.96 -15.98
C THR A 120 -1.76 -6.12 -16.46
N LEU A 121 -1.54 -4.84 -16.75
CA LEU A 121 -2.57 -3.92 -17.26
C LEU A 121 -2.39 -3.66 -18.76
N ARG A 122 -3.51 -3.49 -19.44
CA ARG A 122 -3.53 -3.07 -20.84
C ARG A 122 -3.24 -1.57 -20.95
N ARG A 123 -2.77 -1.15 -22.10
CA ARG A 123 -2.65 0.27 -22.43
C ARG A 123 -4.02 0.94 -22.35
N GLY A 124 -4.06 2.13 -21.72
CA GLY A 124 -5.29 2.88 -21.50
C GLY A 124 -6.07 2.46 -20.26
N GLU A 125 -5.55 1.52 -19.47
CA GLU A 125 -6.15 1.08 -18.20
C GLU A 125 -5.26 1.45 -17.01
N ALA A 126 -5.89 1.77 -15.88
CA ALA A 126 -5.22 1.97 -14.60
C ALA A 126 -5.98 1.27 -13.48
N PHE A 127 -5.27 0.94 -12.39
CA PHE A 127 -5.87 0.38 -11.19
C PHE A 127 -5.48 1.19 -9.96
N LEU A 128 -6.48 1.56 -9.15
CA LEU A 128 -6.27 2.23 -7.86
C LEU A 128 -6.94 1.45 -6.74
N PRO A 129 -6.20 1.04 -5.70
CA PRO A 129 -6.78 0.38 -4.55
C PRO A 129 -7.81 1.26 -3.84
N MET A 130 -8.98 0.70 -3.53
CA MET A 130 -10.10 1.42 -2.90
C MET A 130 -9.92 1.67 -1.39
N HIS A 131 -8.89 1.10 -0.78
CA HIS A 131 -8.80 0.98 0.68
C HIS A 131 -8.36 2.26 1.40
N TRP A 132 -7.57 3.10 0.72
CA TRP A 132 -6.94 4.27 1.33
C TRP A 132 -7.95 5.35 1.67
N SER A 133 -7.90 5.80 2.91
CA SER A 133 -8.75 6.86 3.46
C SER A 133 -7.91 7.91 4.18
N GLY A 134 -8.48 9.03 4.56
CA GLY A 134 -7.81 10.09 5.33
C GLY A 134 -7.22 9.65 6.68
N HIS A 135 -7.49 8.42 7.13
CA HIS A 135 -6.82 7.81 8.27
C HIS A 135 -5.41 7.32 7.96
N PHE A 136 -5.15 6.94 6.71
CA PHE A 136 -3.90 6.29 6.30
C PHE A 136 -3.14 7.05 5.22
N ALA A 137 -3.78 7.95 4.48
CA ALA A 137 -3.10 8.79 3.49
C ALA A 137 -3.92 10.04 3.16
N ALA A 138 -3.23 11.15 2.88
CA ALA A 138 -3.87 12.36 2.39
C ALA A 138 -4.24 12.22 0.91
N ASN A 139 -5.49 12.56 0.59
CA ASN A 139 -5.98 12.66 -0.79
C ASN A 139 -5.79 11.38 -1.64
N ALA A 140 -5.72 10.20 -1.03
CA ALA A 140 -5.48 8.93 -1.72
C ALA A 140 -6.74 8.09 -1.94
N GLY A 141 -7.89 8.55 -1.48
CA GLY A 141 -9.17 7.85 -1.63
C GLY A 141 -9.66 7.84 -3.08
N ALA A 142 -10.15 6.69 -3.55
CA ALA A 142 -10.75 6.55 -4.88
C ALA A 142 -12.15 7.19 -5.00
N GLY A 143 -12.87 7.37 -3.87
CA GLY A 143 -14.24 7.90 -3.85
C GLY A 143 -14.44 9.24 -4.55
N PRO A 144 -13.59 10.27 -4.36
CA PRO A 144 -13.72 11.55 -5.04
C PRO A 144 -13.65 11.49 -6.57
N LEU A 145 -13.09 10.41 -7.13
CA LEU A 145 -12.98 10.21 -8.58
C LEU A 145 -14.26 9.63 -9.18
N ALA A 146 -15.11 9.01 -8.35
CA ALA A 146 -16.26 8.23 -8.80
C ALA A 146 -17.27 9.08 -9.58
N THR A 147 -17.80 8.49 -10.64
CA THR A 147 -18.89 9.06 -11.43
C THR A 147 -20.17 9.05 -10.59
N PRO A 148 -20.97 10.14 -10.54
CA PRO A 148 -22.21 10.19 -9.78
C PRO A 148 -23.38 9.51 -10.54
N ILE A 149 -23.09 8.43 -11.21
CA ILE A 149 -24.05 7.58 -11.92
C ILE A 149 -24.13 6.25 -11.18
N THR A 150 -25.34 5.83 -10.88
CA THR A 150 -25.59 4.61 -10.12
C THR A 150 -26.49 3.65 -10.90
N ASP A 151 -26.29 2.37 -10.63
CA ASP A 151 -27.22 1.35 -11.08
C ASP A 151 -28.63 1.62 -10.53
N PRO A 152 -29.68 1.63 -11.37
CA PRO A 152 -31.02 2.03 -10.95
C PRO A 152 -31.67 1.05 -9.95
N PHE A 153 -31.19 -0.18 -9.84
CA PHE A 153 -31.75 -1.20 -8.95
C PHE A 153 -31.00 -1.30 -7.64
N SER A 154 -29.67 -1.29 -7.67
CA SER A 154 -28.83 -1.48 -6.49
C SER A 154 -28.33 -0.18 -5.88
N GLY A 155 -28.39 0.94 -6.61
CA GLY A 155 -27.76 2.20 -6.20
C GLY A 155 -26.22 2.15 -6.21
N GLN A 156 -25.61 1.07 -6.76
CA GLN A 156 -24.15 0.91 -6.83
C GLN A 156 -23.56 1.92 -7.81
N PRO A 157 -22.57 2.76 -7.40
CA PRO A 157 -21.89 3.66 -8.32
C PRO A 157 -20.97 2.90 -9.28
N GLU A 158 -20.74 3.49 -10.46
CA GLU A 158 -19.83 2.94 -11.47
C GLU A 158 -18.37 3.16 -11.04
N LEU A 159 -17.81 2.18 -10.31
CA LEU A 159 -16.47 2.24 -9.73
C LEU A 159 -15.40 1.49 -10.54
N LYS A 160 -15.81 0.81 -11.63
CA LYS A 160 -14.92 -0.08 -12.39
C LYS A 160 -14.46 0.50 -13.72
N HIS A 161 -15.05 1.62 -14.10
CA HIS A 161 -14.66 2.36 -15.30
C HIS A 161 -14.87 3.87 -15.04
N VAL A 162 -13.84 4.54 -14.57
CA VAL A 162 -13.85 5.99 -14.35
C VAL A 162 -12.86 6.61 -15.31
N PRO A 163 -13.28 7.49 -16.24
CA PRO A 163 -12.35 8.23 -17.09
C PRO A 163 -11.49 9.16 -16.26
N VAL A 164 -10.15 9.03 -16.37
CA VAL A 164 -9.21 9.84 -15.62
C VAL A 164 -8.06 10.33 -16.48
N ARG A 165 -7.42 11.40 -16.01
CA ARG A 165 -6.11 11.89 -16.43
C ARG A 165 -5.13 11.69 -15.27
N ILE A 166 -3.94 11.19 -15.58
CA ILE A 166 -2.86 10.99 -14.61
C ILE A 166 -1.72 11.93 -14.99
N THR A 167 -1.30 12.77 -14.06
CA THR A 167 -0.23 13.76 -14.27
C THR A 167 0.77 13.70 -13.12
N ARG A 168 2.06 13.87 -13.45
CA ARG A 168 3.08 13.97 -12.41
C ARG A 168 2.80 15.16 -11.48
N GLU A 169 2.89 14.94 -10.18
CA GLU A 169 2.88 16.01 -9.17
C GLU A 169 4.32 16.45 -8.93
N ALA A 170 4.58 17.76 -8.98
CA ALA A 170 5.91 18.26 -8.67
C ALA A 170 6.17 18.12 -7.18
N VAL A 171 7.19 17.35 -6.82
CA VAL A 171 7.64 17.13 -5.45
C VAL A 171 9.05 17.67 -5.33
N ALA A 172 9.29 18.57 -4.36
CA ALA A 172 10.59 19.16 -4.14
C ALA A 172 11.42 18.40 -3.10
N TRP A 173 10.74 17.67 -2.21
CA TRP A 173 11.38 16.86 -1.17
C TRP A 173 10.49 15.68 -0.77
N GLU A 174 11.11 14.64 -0.27
CA GLU A 174 10.47 13.47 0.37
C GLU A 174 11.01 13.27 1.78
N GLY A 175 10.19 12.71 2.65
CA GLY A 175 10.57 12.40 4.03
C GLY A 175 9.99 11.09 4.52
N ILE A 176 10.71 10.46 5.44
CA ILE A 176 10.26 9.31 6.23
C ILE A 176 10.32 9.71 7.70
N PHE A 177 9.20 9.57 8.38
CA PHE A 177 9.11 9.75 9.81
C PHE A 177 8.65 8.46 10.48
N ILE A 178 9.49 7.91 11.36
CA ILE A 178 9.24 6.67 12.10
C ILE A 178 9.03 7.05 13.56
N THR A 179 7.90 6.66 14.14
CA THR A 179 7.48 7.11 15.48
C THR A 179 6.59 6.09 16.18
N ARG A 180 6.60 6.10 17.49
CA ARG A 180 5.64 5.33 18.32
C ARG A 180 4.29 6.03 18.42
N ARG A 181 4.19 7.31 18.09
CA ARG A 181 2.97 8.12 18.23
C ARG A 181 1.98 7.86 17.10
N ASP A 182 0.70 7.75 17.41
CA ASP A 182 -0.40 7.69 16.41
C ASP A 182 -0.71 9.13 15.92
N LEU A 183 0.05 9.58 14.93
CA LEU A 183 -0.07 10.91 14.36
C LEU A 183 -0.76 10.89 13.00
N ARG A 184 -1.42 12.01 12.66
CA ARG A 184 -1.93 12.31 11.32
C ARG A 184 -1.30 13.62 10.88
N PRO A 185 -0.25 13.57 10.05
CA PRO A 185 0.42 14.77 9.58
C PRO A 185 -0.52 15.70 8.81
N THR A 186 -0.37 17.00 8.98
CA THR A 186 -1.12 18.02 8.24
C THR A 186 -0.16 19.01 7.60
N GLY A 187 -0.57 19.68 6.52
CA GLY A 187 0.24 20.67 5.84
C GLY A 187 1.21 20.11 4.80
N PHE A 188 1.06 18.85 4.39
CA PHE A 188 1.86 18.21 3.34
C PHE A 188 1.04 18.02 2.06
N VAL A 189 1.69 18.07 0.91
CA VAL A 189 1.05 17.80 -0.38
C VAL A 189 0.47 16.40 -0.43
N HIS A 190 1.25 15.45 0.08
CA HIS A 190 0.82 14.09 0.29
C HIS A 190 1.52 13.50 1.51
N TRP A 191 0.82 12.67 2.24
CA TRP A 191 1.40 11.77 3.23
C TRP A 191 0.66 10.45 3.22
N SER A 192 1.37 9.39 3.54
CA SER A 192 0.78 8.08 3.85
C SER A 192 1.42 7.52 5.12
N ARG A 193 0.71 6.63 5.79
CA ARG A 193 1.24 5.94 6.96
C ARG A 193 0.92 4.46 6.95
N ARG A 194 1.84 3.67 7.48
CA ARG A 194 1.65 2.25 7.72
C ARG A 194 2.01 1.88 9.14
N ALA A 195 1.26 0.93 9.70
CA ALA A 195 1.59 0.36 11.00
C ALA A 195 2.87 -0.50 10.90
N ILE A 196 3.69 -0.43 11.92
CA ILE A 196 4.84 -1.30 12.18
C ILE A 196 4.74 -1.84 13.60
N GLU A 197 5.54 -2.83 13.96
CA GLU A 197 5.61 -3.28 15.35
C GLU A 197 6.06 -2.11 16.23
N GLY A 198 5.24 -1.79 17.22
CA GLY A 198 5.49 -0.72 18.18
C GLY A 198 5.30 0.71 17.67
N GLY A 199 4.77 0.94 16.47
CA GLY A 199 4.59 2.32 15.96
C GLY A 199 4.13 2.45 14.53
N TRP A 200 4.56 3.52 13.88
CA TRP A 200 4.15 3.95 12.55
C TRP A 200 5.33 4.44 11.72
N VAL A 201 5.26 4.18 10.44
CA VAL A 201 6.07 4.86 9.42
C VAL A 201 5.17 5.80 8.65
N HIS A 202 5.58 7.05 8.54
CA HIS A 202 4.94 8.05 7.70
C HIS A 202 5.85 8.37 6.52
N ALA A 203 5.33 8.23 5.32
CA ALA A 203 5.93 8.77 4.11
C ALA A 203 5.33 10.17 3.88
N LEU A 204 6.16 11.15 3.64
CA LEU A 204 5.80 12.56 3.53
C LEU A 204 6.38 13.12 2.24
N CYS A 205 5.73 14.11 1.65
CA CYS A 205 6.33 14.90 0.58
C CYS A 205 5.69 16.29 0.49
N GLY A 206 6.43 17.22 -0.09
CA GLY A 206 5.99 18.60 -0.26
C GLY A 206 6.52 19.24 -1.53
N THR A 207 5.90 20.37 -1.90
CA THR A 207 6.28 21.22 -3.04
C THR A 207 7.08 22.44 -2.63
N GLU A 208 7.16 22.72 -1.32
CA GLU A 208 7.98 23.76 -0.74
C GLU A 208 9.46 23.44 -0.97
N THR A 209 10.33 24.44 -0.78
CA THR A 209 11.78 24.18 -0.85
C THR A 209 12.18 23.12 0.19
N PRO A 210 13.24 22.33 -0.06
CA PRO A 210 13.72 21.33 0.90
C PRO A 210 14.01 21.89 2.29
N ASP A 211 14.54 23.12 2.39
CA ASP A 211 14.76 23.79 3.68
C ASP A 211 13.46 24.03 4.44
N GLN A 212 12.40 24.45 3.73
CA GLN A 212 11.06 24.58 4.31
C GLN A 212 10.49 23.23 4.72
N GLY A 213 10.70 22.19 3.91
CA GLY A 213 10.32 20.81 4.22
C GLY A 213 11.01 20.30 5.49
N ILE A 214 12.30 20.60 5.66
CA ILE A 214 13.05 20.31 6.89
C ILE A 214 12.43 21.02 8.09
N LEU A 215 12.15 22.32 7.98
CA LEU A 215 11.52 23.08 9.06
C LEU A 215 10.13 22.55 9.43
N LEU A 216 9.33 22.18 8.44
CA LEU A 216 8.00 21.62 8.65
C LEU A 216 8.05 20.27 9.38
N THR A 217 8.99 19.40 9.02
CA THR A 217 9.09 18.05 9.55
C THR A 217 9.84 18.00 10.89
N ARG A 218 10.84 18.87 11.08
CA ARG A 218 11.61 18.93 12.33
C ARG A 218 10.73 19.17 13.56
N ARG A 219 9.59 19.86 13.40
CA ARG A 219 8.60 20.07 14.48
C ARG A 219 8.07 18.78 15.11
N PHE A 220 8.14 17.64 14.40
CA PHE A 220 7.80 16.36 15.00
C PHE A 220 8.70 16.00 16.19
N LEU A 221 9.93 16.53 16.23
CA LEU A 221 10.93 16.26 17.24
C LEU A 221 10.96 17.30 18.37
N ASP A 222 10.12 18.34 18.34
CA ASP A 222 10.13 19.42 19.33
C ASP A 222 9.78 18.97 20.77
N ALA A 223 9.17 17.79 20.91
CA ALA A 223 8.88 17.19 22.21
C ALA A 223 10.14 16.62 22.92
N PHE A 224 11.28 16.51 22.22
CA PHE A 224 12.50 15.92 22.76
C PHE A 224 13.50 17.00 23.16
N PRO A 225 14.15 16.87 24.35
CA PRO A 225 15.28 17.70 24.73
C PRO A 225 16.45 17.58 23.74
N ARG A 226 17.26 18.62 23.63
CA ARG A 226 18.37 18.66 22.66
C ARG A 226 19.41 17.56 22.87
N ASP A 227 19.68 17.19 24.12
CA ASP A 227 20.61 16.13 24.49
C ASP A 227 20.14 14.71 24.11
N GLN A 228 18.83 14.55 23.80
CA GLN A 228 18.25 13.33 23.28
C GLN A 228 18.20 13.27 21.75
N LEU A 229 18.57 14.36 21.06
CA LEU A 229 18.52 14.46 19.61
C LEU A 229 19.90 14.25 18.98
N LEU A 230 19.94 13.41 17.97
CA LEU A 230 21.05 13.28 17.03
C LEU A 230 20.58 13.90 15.72
N GLU A 231 21.30 14.92 15.21
CA GLU A 231 20.89 15.62 13.99
C GLU A 231 22.07 15.74 13.01
N TYR A 232 21.77 15.56 11.74
CA TYR A 232 22.72 15.77 10.64
C TYR A 232 22.02 16.51 9.51
N THR A 233 22.68 17.56 8.99
CA THR A 233 22.19 18.35 7.86
C THR A 233 23.26 18.41 6.78
N ASP A 234 22.92 17.92 5.60
CA ASP A 234 23.71 18.16 4.39
C ASP A 234 23.04 19.26 3.56
N ARG A 235 23.57 20.48 3.65
CA ARG A 235 23.03 21.62 2.91
C ARG A 235 23.28 21.55 1.41
N ARG A 236 24.32 20.84 0.95
CA ARG A 236 24.63 20.69 -0.47
C ARG A 236 23.76 19.60 -1.11
N GLY A 237 23.63 18.47 -0.43
CA GLY A 237 22.79 17.35 -0.86
C GLY A 237 21.32 17.53 -0.50
N LEU A 238 20.93 18.63 0.19
CA LEU A 238 19.56 18.91 0.64
C LEU A 238 18.97 17.73 1.43
N ALA A 239 19.78 17.16 2.35
CA ALA A 239 19.35 16.05 3.19
C ALA A 239 19.37 16.44 4.67
N TYR A 240 18.36 16.04 5.39
CA TYR A 240 18.26 16.15 6.85
C TYR A 240 17.94 14.81 7.46
N ARG A 241 18.64 14.47 8.52
CA ARG A 241 18.46 13.22 9.25
C ARG A 241 18.49 13.50 10.74
N ALA A 242 17.51 13.02 11.46
CA ALA A 242 17.44 13.19 12.90
C ALA A 242 16.87 11.94 13.59
N ALA A 243 17.38 11.66 14.77
CA ALA A 243 16.91 10.59 15.63
C ALA A 243 16.74 11.12 17.05
N ALA A 244 15.62 10.79 17.67
CA ALA A 244 15.40 10.98 19.11
C ALA A 244 15.64 9.64 19.82
N VAL A 245 16.52 9.67 20.82
CA VAL A 245 16.83 8.52 21.67
C VAL A 245 16.28 8.80 23.07
N GLY A 246 15.43 7.93 23.57
CA GLY A 246 14.82 8.06 24.89
C GLY A 246 15.84 7.99 26.04
N ALA A 247 15.44 8.39 27.22
CA ALA A 247 16.26 8.28 28.42
C ALA A 247 16.63 6.82 28.77
N ASP A 248 15.85 5.86 28.28
CA ASP A 248 16.09 4.42 28.36
C ASP A 248 17.14 3.92 27.34
N GLY A 249 17.64 4.80 26.47
CA GLY A 249 18.58 4.47 25.40
C GLY A 249 17.95 3.83 24.16
N ALA A 250 16.62 3.63 24.12
CA ALA A 250 15.92 3.07 22.96
C ALA A 250 15.62 4.16 21.93
N LEU A 251 15.48 3.75 20.65
CA LEU A 251 15.02 4.64 19.59
C LEU A 251 13.56 5.05 19.82
N ALA A 252 13.30 6.33 19.97
CA ALA A 252 11.95 6.88 20.14
C ALA A 252 11.36 7.35 18.82
N GLU A 253 12.10 8.13 18.03
CA GLU A 253 11.66 8.65 16.75
C GLU A 253 12.84 8.79 15.78
N LEU A 254 12.53 8.77 14.49
CA LEU A 254 13.52 8.99 13.44
C LEU A 254 12.89 9.75 12.28
N LEU A 255 13.59 10.75 11.79
CA LEU A 255 13.19 11.59 10.66
C LEU A 255 14.29 11.61 9.60
N LEU A 256 13.92 11.33 8.37
CA LEU A 256 14.76 11.43 7.18
C LEU A 256 14.06 12.37 6.20
N VAL A 257 14.75 13.36 5.66
CA VAL A 257 14.28 14.25 4.59
C VAL A 257 15.35 14.33 3.52
N ALA A 258 14.97 14.24 2.26
CA ALA A 258 15.89 14.31 1.13
C ALA A 258 15.20 14.81 -0.13
N GLN A 259 15.96 15.06 -1.18
CA GLN A 259 15.42 15.22 -2.54
C GLN A 259 14.66 13.94 -2.97
N PRO A 260 13.69 14.06 -3.89
CA PRO A 260 12.95 12.92 -4.40
C PRO A 260 13.89 11.80 -4.91
N GLY A 261 13.61 10.57 -4.49
CA GLY A 261 14.40 9.41 -4.83
C GLY A 261 15.76 9.27 -4.12
N GLN A 262 16.11 10.17 -3.19
CA GLN A 262 17.39 10.17 -2.46
C GLN A 262 17.26 9.66 -1.01
N LEU A 263 16.09 9.24 -0.58
CA LEU A 263 15.91 8.67 0.75
C LEU A 263 16.69 7.35 0.88
N PRO A 264 17.41 7.14 1.98
CA PRO A 264 18.08 5.87 2.22
C PRO A 264 17.06 4.76 2.52
N PRO A 265 17.43 3.48 2.31
CA PRO A 265 16.66 2.35 2.82
C PRO A 265 16.44 2.50 4.33
N HIS A 266 15.23 2.21 4.80
CA HIS A 266 14.86 2.46 6.20
C HIS A 266 14.28 1.24 6.92
N GLU A 267 14.27 0.05 6.31
CA GLU A 267 13.74 -1.18 6.91
C GLU A 267 14.48 -1.56 8.20
N TRP A 268 15.80 -1.36 8.23
CA TRP A 268 16.61 -1.58 9.42
C TRP A 268 16.22 -0.60 10.55
N LEU A 269 16.01 0.67 10.23
CA LEU A 269 15.59 1.70 11.20
C LEU A 269 14.21 1.38 11.78
N VAL A 270 13.30 0.85 10.97
CA VAL A 270 12.01 0.32 11.41
C VAL A 270 12.21 -0.82 12.42
N SER A 271 13.15 -1.72 12.15
CA SER A 271 13.44 -2.84 13.07
C SER A 271 14.01 -2.38 14.41
N LEU A 272 14.77 -1.27 14.44
CA LEU A 272 15.28 -0.70 15.69
C LEU A 272 14.15 -0.09 16.54
N LEU A 273 13.20 0.59 15.92
CA LEU A 273 12.05 1.12 16.66
C LEU A 273 11.16 0.00 17.21
N ALA A 274 11.02 -1.10 16.46
CA ALA A 274 10.26 -2.28 16.90
C ALA A 274 10.87 -2.95 18.13
N SER A 275 12.20 -2.87 18.30
CA SER A 275 12.89 -3.28 19.53
C SER A 275 12.71 -2.19 20.60
N SER A 276 12.27 -2.56 21.78
CA SER A 276 12.22 -1.65 22.93
C SER A 276 13.54 -1.64 23.74
N GLU A 277 14.57 -2.31 23.22
CA GLU A 277 15.88 -2.39 23.86
C GLU A 277 16.72 -1.14 23.62
N PRO A 278 17.61 -0.78 24.54
CA PRO A 278 18.59 0.27 24.34
C PRO A 278 19.41 -0.01 23.07
N LEU A 279 19.70 1.05 22.31
CA LEU A 279 20.53 0.93 21.11
C LEU A 279 21.95 0.50 21.45
N ALA A 280 22.46 -0.52 20.78
CA ALA A 280 23.86 -0.87 20.84
C ALA A 280 24.73 0.29 20.29
N ALA A 281 25.92 0.47 20.82
CA ALA A 281 26.81 1.60 20.42
C ALA A 281 27.06 1.64 18.89
N PRO A 282 27.31 0.53 18.17
CA PRO A 282 27.44 0.57 16.72
C PRO A 282 26.17 1.02 15.99
N ASP A 283 24.99 0.58 16.46
CA ASP A 283 23.71 0.95 15.87
C ASP A 283 23.40 2.44 16.12
N ARG A 284 23.69 2.94 17.33
CA ARG A 284 23.54 4.37 17.66
C ARG A 284 24.40 5.26 16.75
N MET A 285 25.64 4.88 16.47
CA MET A 285 26.54 5.59 15.55
C MET A 285 26.06 5.54 14.10
N ALA A 286 25.39 4.46 13.73
CA ALA A 286 24.92 4.21 12.37
C ALA A 286 23.54 4.81 12.07
N LEU A 287 22.77 5.27 13.08
CA LEU A 287 21.39 5.77 12.92
C LEU A 287 21.24 6.77 11.79
N LEU A 288 22.06 7.83 11.79
CA LEU A 288 21.97 8.89 10.80
C LEU A 288 22.52 8.50 9.43
N SER A 289 23.23 7.35 9.30
CA SER A 289 23.62 6.82 8.01
C SER A 289 22.45 6.15 7.28
N GLY A 290 21.42 5.73 8.03
CA GLY A 290 20.31 4.96 7.50
C GLY A 290 20.66 3.50 7.19
N ARG A 291 21.88 3.05 7.53
CA ARG A 291 22.39 1.71 7.22
C ARG A 291 22.97 1.06 8.47
N PRO A 292 22.74 -0.24 8.69
CA PRO A 292 23.34 -0.93 9.82
C PRO A 292 24.86 -0.97 9.69
N ALA A 293 25.57 -0.97 10.85
CA ALA A 293 27.01 -1.09 10.88
C ALA A 293 27.52 -2.39 10.24
N VAL A 294 26.75 -3.48 10.39
CA VAL A 294 26.95 -4.74 9.69
C VAL A 294 25.84 -4.90 8.68
N PRO A 295 26.15 -4.98 7.35
CA PRO A 295 25.13 -5.13 6.32
C PRO A 295 24.25 -6.36 6.56
N LYS A 296 22.93 -6.18 6.51
CA LYS A 296 21.95 -7.27 6.54
C LYS A 296 21.26 -7.33 5.19
N PRO A 297 21.06 -8.52 4.60
CA PRO A 297 20.31 -8.67 3.35
C PRO A 297 18.88 -8.11 3.54
N SER A 298 18.47 -7.22 2.64
CA SER A 298 17.09 -6.74 2.59
C SER A 298 16.19 -7.84 2.05
N ALA A 299 15.04 -8.06 2.67
CA ALA A 299 14.01 -8.96 2.13
C ALA A 299 13.42 -8.44 0.80
N GLY A 300 13.56 -7.13 0.53
CA GLY A 300 12.86 -6.46 -0.56
C GLY A 300 11.36 -6.32 -0.29
N ARG A 301 10.58 -6.00 -1.32
CA ARG A 301 9.11 -5.91 -1.22
C ARG A 301 8.54 -7.25 -0.71
N ILE A 302 7.71 -7.17 0.34
CA ILE A 302 7.14 -8.36 0.97
C ILE A 302 6.07 -8.99 0.06
N VAL A 303 6.24 -10.28 -0.20
CA VAL A 303 5.32 -11.12 -0.96
C VAL A 303 4.48 -11.99 -0.02
N CYS A 304 5.08 -12.65 0.94
CA CYS A 304 4.35 -13.45 1.93
C CYS A 304 4.24 -12.70 3.26
N SER A 305 3.08 -12.09 3.52
CA SER A 305 2.78 -11.36 4.77
C SER A 305 2.76 -12.27 6.01
N CYS A 306 2.39 -13.56 5.86
CA CYS A 306 2.35 -14.50 6.99
C CYS A 306 3.74 -14.77 7.59
N PHE A 307 4.76 -14.88 6.74
CA PHE A 307 6.12 -15.26 7.14
C PHE A 307 7.16 -14.17 6.84
N ASN A 308 6.70 -12.98 6.44
CA ASN A 308 7.54 -11.82 6.12
C ASN A 308 8.62 -12.13 5.07
N VAL A 309 8.26 -12.89 4.03
CA VAL A 309 9.16 -13.26 2.94
C VAL A 309 9.02 -12.28 1.80
N GLY A 310 10.15 -11.68 1.41
CA GLY A 310 10.22 -10.69 0.34
C GLY A 310 10.79 -11.22 -0.98
N VAL A 311 10.76 -10.38 -2.01
CA VAL A 311 11.19 -10.74 -3.36
C VAL A 311 12.65 -11.17 -3.44
N ASN A 312 13.54 -10.56 -2.63
CA ASN A 312 14.97 -10.89 -2.64
C ASN A 312 15.24 -12.29 -2.08
N GLN A 313 14.49 -12.68 -1.03
CA GLN A 313 14.58 -14.01 -0.47
C GLN A 313 14.02 -15.06 -1.43
N LEU A 314 12.93 -14.75 -2.14
CA LEU A 314 12.40 -15.61 -3.19
C LEU A 314 13.41 -15.77 -4.34
N ALA A 315 14.03 -14.67 -4.80
CA ALA A 315 15.04 -14.69 -5.85
C ALA A 315 16.25 -15.54 -5.44
N ALA A 316 16.72 -15.43 -4.20
CA ALA A 316 17.80 -16.24 -3.68
C ALA A 316 17.45 -17.74 -3.65
N ALA A 317 16.23 -18.10 -3.22
CA ALA A 317 15.77 -19.48 -3.20
C ALA A 317 15.62 -20.06 -4.63
N ILE A 318 15.14 -19.25 -5.58
CA ILE A 318 15.06 -19.63 -7.01
C ILE A 318 16.46 -19.84 -7.59
N ALA A 319 17.42 -18.96 -7.32
CA ALA A 319 18.80 -19.10 -7.73
C ALA A 319 19.48 -20.34 -7.11
N ALA A 320 19.05 -20.76 -5.90
CA ALA A 320 19.47 -21.99 -5.25
C ALA A 320 18.77 -23.25 -5.78
N GLY A 321 17.87 -23.12 -6.78
CA GLY A 321 17.25 -24.25 -7.48
C GLY A 321 15.79 -24.51 -7.14
N CYS A 322 15.12 -23.69 -6.34
CA CYS A 322 13.67 -23.82 -6.13
C CYS A 322 12.90 -23.48 -7.41
N ALA A 323 12.20 -24.46 -7.99
CA ALA A 323 11.50 -24.34 -9.27
C ALA A 323 9.98 -24.41 -9.15
N SER A 324 9.43 -24.60 -7.94
CA SER A 324 7.97 -24.68 -7.69
C SER A 324 7.54 -23.94 -6.43
N VAL A 325 6.25 -23.62 -6.36
CA VAL A 325 5.65 -22.98 -5.17
C VAL A 325 5.79 -23.87 -3.92
N GLU A 326 5.74 -25.17 -4.11
CA GLU A 326 5.89 -26.17 -3.05
C GLU A 326 7.32 -26.19 -2.49
N GLN A 327 8.35 -26.11 -3.35
CA GLN A 327 9.76 -26.02 -2.93
C GLN A 327 10.04 -24.71 -2.21
N ILE A 328 9.52 -23.57 -2.73
CA ILE A 328 9.57 -22.28 -2.02
C ILE A 328 8.87 -22.38 -0.66
N GLY A 329 7.75 -23.10 -0.58
CA GLY A 329 7.03 -23.35 0.67
C GLY A 329 7.84 -24.17 1.67
N ALA A 330 8.56 -25.19 1.23
CA ALA A 330 9.44 -26.00 2.06
C ALA A 330 10.63 -25.19 2.61
N GLU A 331 11.25 -24.37 1.77
CA GLU A 331 12.45 -23.58 2.11
C GLU A 331 12.12 -22.34 2.96
N LEU A 332 11.14 -21.54 2.55
CA LEU A 332 10.84 -20.23 3.13
C LEU A 332 9.52 -20.18 3.90
N ARG A 333 8.75 -21.26 3.91
CA ARG A 333 7.38 -21.33 4.43
C ARG A 333 6.39 -20.43 3.68
N ALA A 334 6.80 -19.72 2.63
CA ALA A 334 5.95 -18.84 1.85
C ALA A 334 4.88 -19.65 1.09
N GLY A 335 3.62 -19.24 1.20
CA GLY A 335 2.48 -19.94 0.58
C GLY A 335 1.92 -21.12 1.36
N THR A 336 2.46 -21.44 2.56
CA THR A 336 2.05 -22.62 3.34
C THR A 336 0.97 -22.35 4.40
N ASN A 337 0.67 -21.07 4.70
CA ASN A 337 -0.36 -20.70 5.67
C ASN A 337 -1.67 -20.31 4.97
N CYS A 338 -1.92 -19.02 4.71
CA CYS A 338 -3.16 -18.56 4.09
C CYS A 338 -3.23 -18.84 2.58
N GLY A 339 -2.10 -19.09 1.92
CA GLY A 339 -2.01 -19.38 0.49
C GLY A 339 -2.17 -18.18 -0.45
N SER A 340 -2.51 -16.99 0.05
CA SER A 340 -2.83 -15.83 -0.79
C SER A 340 -1.66 -15.33 -1.66
N CYS A 341 -0.42 -15.59 -1.26
CA CYS A 341 0.78 -15.22 -2.03
C CYS A 341 1.16 -16.25 -3.12
N ARG A 342 0.52 -17.43 -3.20
CA ARG A 342 0.92 -18.51 -4.12
C ARG A 342 0.89 -18.11 -5.59
N SER A 343 -0.11 -17.33 -6.01
CA SER A 343 -0.21 -16.81 -7.38
C SER A 343 0.92 -15.86 -7.73
N GLU A 344 1.29 -14.97 -6.82
CA GLU A 344 2.40 -14.05 -7.00
C GLU A 344 3.76 -14.76 -7.02
N ILE A 345 3.96 -15.76 -6.14
CA ILE A 345 5.15 -16.61 -6.14
C ILE A 345 5.28 -17.34 -7.48
N ARG A 346 4.17 -17.88 -8.02
CA ARG A 346 4.15 -18.54 -9.32
C ARG A 346 4.58 -17.57 -10.44
N ALA A 347 4.02 -16.36 -10.46
CA ALA A 347 4.39 -15.35 -11.45
C ALA A 347 5.87 -14.96 -11.37
N ILE A 348 6.47 -14.93 -10.18
CA ILE A 348 7.92 -14.68 -10.00
C ILE A 348 8.75 -15.84 -10.55
N LEU A 349 8.35 -17.09 -10.27
CA LEU A 349 9.01 -18.29 -10.81
C LEU A 349 8.94 -18.34 -12.33
N ASP A 350 7.79 -18.04 -12.91
CA ASP A 350 7.59 -18.06 -14.36
C ASP A 350 8.47 -17.00 -15.06
N ARG A 351 8.53 -15.78 -14.51
CA ARG A 351 9.46 -14.74 -15.01
C ARG A 351 10.92 -15.15 -14.92
N ALA A 352 11.34 -15.74 -13.81
CA ALA A 352 12.71 -16.21 -13.65
C ALA A 352 13.08 -17.29 -14.68
N ARG A 353 12.14 -18.17 -15.05
CA ARG A 353 12.35 -19.18 -16.10
C ARG A 353 12.52 -18.57 -17.48
N VAL A 354 11.73 -17.54 -17.82
CA VAL A 354 11.83 -16.84 -19.11
C VAL A 354 13.19 -16.16 -19.22
N MET A 355 13.62 -15.43 -18.19
CA MET A 355 14.92 -14.76 -18.16
C MET A 355 16.12 -15.72 -18.20
N ALA A 356 15.98 -16.95 -17.74
CA ALA A 356 17.02 -17.96 -17.80
C ALA A 356 17.09 -18.68 -19.17
N ALA A 357 16.05 -18.52 -20.00
CA ALA A 357 15.96 -19.12 -21.34
C ALA A 357 16.40 -18.15 -22.46
N GLU A 358 16.55 -16.86 -22.16
CA GLU A 358 17.12 -15.81 -23.02
C GLU A 358 18.65 -15.72 -22.84
#